data_47d497bce34e081e068bd264791a339a
#
_entry.id   47d497bce34e081e068bd264791a339a
#
_cell.length_a   1.000
_cell.length_b   1.000
_cell.length_c   1.000
_cell.angle_alpha   90.00
_cell.angle_beta   90.00
_cell.angle_gamma   90.00
#
_symmetry.space_group_name_H-M   'P 1'
#
loop_
_entity.id
_entity.type
_entity.pdbx_description
1 polymer ?
#
loop_
_entity_poly.entity_id
_entity_poly.type
_entity_poly.pdbx_seq_one_letter_code
_entity_poly.pdbx_strand_id
1 'polypeptide(L)'
;YKASPEVTQDESVNAQARRILADLGRKWAKVFAEKAGPLANRTIGQVDKFSKQNLGASLRDMSGGLTIKTFQMPAALYDKVLASTAENVALIKSIPAQFQDRIQGIVLRSIQSGGQGAGQIFDEIQGLNQVTRNRAKLIAVDQTRKITSAMNEERMKAAGVKQFEWIHSSGGAEPRSLHVKYDGEIFDLDKPPIIDEK
;
A
#
# COMPACT_ATOMS: atom_id res chain seq x y z
N TYR A 1 -36.89 -22.28 -52.13
CA TYR A 1 -36.63 -21.81 -50.78
C TYR A 1 -35.16 -22.05 -50.52
N LYS A 2 -34.36 -20.98 -50.57
CA LYS A 2 -32.94 -21.02 -50.15
C LYS A 2 -32.92 -20.96 -48.61
N ALA A 3 -32.29 -21.92 -47.98
CA ALA A 3 -32.02 -21.92 -46.56
C ALA A 3 -31.26 -20.64 -46.19
N SER A 4 -31.81 -19.87 -45.26
CA SER A 4 -31.12 -18.75 -44.64
C SER A 4 -29.85 -19.25 -43.97
N PRO A 5 -28.75 -18.50 -44.03
CA PRO A 5 -27.54 -18.88 -43.30
C PRO A 5 -27.87 -18.98 -41.81
N GLU A 6 -27.31 -20.00 -41.16
CA GLU A 6 -27.40 -20.22 -39.73
C GLU A 6 -27.11 -18.91 -39.00
N VAL A 7 -28.11 -18.44 -38.27
CA VAL A 7 -27.93 -17.40 -37.26
C VAL A 7 -27.02 -18.01 -36.23
N THR A 8 -25.74 -17.72 -36.31
CA THR A 8 -24.82 -17.98 -35.20
C THR A 8 -25.48 -17.42 -33.97
N GLN A 9 -25.72 -18.27 -32.95
CA GLN A 9 -26.29 -17.88 -31.69
C GLN A 9 -25.51 -16.68 -31.21
N ASP A 10 -26.13 -15.48 -31.24
CA ASP A 10 -25.56 -14.27 -30.68
C ASP A 10 -25.27 -14.56 -29.20
N GLU A 11 -23.97 -14.56 -28.88
CA GLU A 11 -23.52 -14.68 -27.51
C GLU A 11 -24.31 -13.66 -26.68
N SER A 12 -24.98 -14.09 -25.60
CA SER A 12 -25.81 -13.19 -24.83
C SER A 12 -24.97 -11.98 -24.39
N VAL A 13 -25.58 -10.78 -24.33
CA VAL A 13 -24.91 -9.52 -23.91
C VAL A 13 -24.14 -9.73 -22.60
N ASN A 14 -24.69 -10.55 -21.70
CA ASN A 14 -24.03 -10.95 -20.45
C ASN A 14 -22.73 -11.75 -20.67
N ALA A 15 -22.74 -12.69 -21.60
CA ALA A 15 -21.55 -13.50 -21.89
C ALA A 15 -20.47 -12.66 -22.55
N GLN A 16 -20.83 -11.81 -23.48
CA GLN A 16 -19.92 -10.87 -24.13
C GLN A 16 -19.31 -9.87 -23.15
N ALA A 17 -20.12 -9.28 -22.26
CA ALA A 17 -19.65 -8.37 -21.22
C ALA A 17 -18.65 -9.06 -20.28
N ARG A 18 -18.96 -10.28 -19.82
CA ARG A 18 -18.05 -11.07 -18.95
C ARG A 18 -16.72 -11.35 -19.65
N ARG A 19 -16.72 -11.68 -20.92
CA ARG A 19 -15.51 -11.95 -21.69
C ARG A 19 -14.63 -10.70 -21.78
N ILE A 20 -15.21 -9.56 -22.18
CA ILE A 20 -14.50 -8.28 -22.27
C ILE A 20 -13.90 -7.88 -20.92
N LEU A 21 -14.68 -7.99 -19.85
CA LEU A 21 -14.23 -7.66 -18.50
C LEU A 21 -13.10 -8.59 -18.04
N ALA A 22 -13.19 -9.89 -18.33
CA ALA A 22 -12.13 -10.85 -18.01
C ALA A 22 -10.83 -10.55 -18.77
N ASP A 23 -10.92 -10.15 -20.05
CA ASP A 23 -9.76 -9.78 -20.87
C ASP A 23 -9.08 -8.51 -20.33
N LEU A 24 -9.86 -7.49 -19.98
CA LEU A 24 -9.37 -6.29 -19.34
C LEU A 24 -8.70 -6.60 -18.01
N GLY A 25 -9.31 -7.44 -17.19
CA GLY A 25 -8.74 -7.86 -15.90
C GLY A 25 -7.39 -8.53 -16.06
N ARG A 26 -7.26 -9.47 -16.99
CA ARG A 26 -5.97 -10.13 -17.33
C ARG A 26 -4.90 -9.13 -17.78
N LYS A 27 -5.29 -8.21 -18.68
CA LYS A 27 -4.38 -7.16 -19.18
C LYS A 27 -3.85 -6.29 -18.05
N TRP A 28 -4.71 -5.80 -17.18
CA TRP A 28 -4.30 -4.96 -16.05
C TRP A 28 -3.51 -5.73 -15.01
N ALA A 29 -3.89 -6.96 -14.69
CA ALA A 29 -3.13 -7.81 -13.78
C ALA A 29 -1.67 -7.99 -14.26
N LYS A 30 -1.47 -8.20 -15.57
CA LYS A 30 -0.13 -8.30 -16.17
C LYS A 30 0.65 -7.00 -16.01
N VAL A 31 0.05 -5.85 -16.35
CA VAL A 31 0.71 -4.52 -16.22
C VAL A 31 1.14 -4.24 -14.78
N PHE A 32 0.27 -4.54 -13.81
CA PHE A 32 0.61 -4.35 -12.40
C PHE A 32 1.65 -5.35 -11.90
N ALA A 33 1.59 -6.59 -12.36
CA ALA A 33 2.61 -7.60 -12.03
C ALA A 33 4.02 -7.19 -12.49
N GLU A 34 4.13 -6.64 -13.70
CA GLU A 34 5.39 -6.15 -14.26
C GLU A 34 5.94 -4.90 -13.53
N LYS A 35 5.04 -4.01 -13.09
CA LYS A 35 5.41 -2.74 -12.47
C LYS A 35 5.59 -2.82 -10.95
N ALA A 36 5.00 -3.80 -10.29
CA ALA A 36 4.96 -3.86 -8.83
C ALA A 36 6.37 -3.98 -8.21
N GLY A 37 7.23 -4.84 -8.73
CA GLY A 37 8.61 -5.00 -8.26
C GLY A 37 9.43 -3.72 -8.38
N PRO A 38 9.56 -3.13 -9.57
CA PRO A 38 10.27 -1.86 -9.75
C PRO A 38 9.75 -0.73 -8.87
N LEU A 39 8.43 -0.60 -8.70
CA LEU A 39 7.83 0.42 -7.83
C LEU A 39 8.17 0.19 -6.35
N ALA A 40 8.03 -1.04 -5.86
CA ALA A 40 8.37 -1.40 -4.49
C ALA A 40 9.85 -1.11 -4.20
N ASN A 41 10.76 -1.55 -5.06
CA ASN A 41 12.21 -1.31 -4.93
C ASN A 41 12.55 0.17 -4.93
N ARG A 42 11.92 0.96 -5.81
CA ARG A 42 12.12 2.41 -5.85
C ARG A 42 11.69 3.07 -4.54
N THR A 43 10.53 2.70 -4.02
CA THR A 43 10.00 3.24 -2.75
C THR A 43 10.95 2.92 -1.60
N ILE A 44 11.39 1.67 -1.49
CA ILE A 44 12.32 1.23 -0.44
C ILE A 44 13.66 1.95 -0.55
N GLY A 45 14.21 2.11 -1.76
CA GLY A 45 15.45 2.85 -1.96
C GLY A 45 15.35 4.33 -1.57
N GLN A 46 14.22 4.97 -1.82
CA GLN A 46 13.96 6.34 -1.37
C GLN A 46 13.86 6.43 0.16
N VAL A 47 13.14 5.51 0.79
CA VAL A 47 13.02 5.44 2.25
C VAL A 47 14.37 5.18 2.89
N ASP A 48 15.16 4.25 2.35
CA ASP A 48 16.52 3.95 2.84
C ASP A 48 17.41 5.20 2.83
N LYS A 49 17.44 5.92 1.70
CA LYS A 49 18.20 7.16 1.58
C LYS A 49 17.75 8.20 2.61
N PHE A 50 16.45 8.41 2.72
CA PHE A 50 15.86 9.38 3.64
C PHE A 50 16.14 9.03 5.11
N SER A 51 15.95 7.76 5.48
CA SER A 51 16.26 7.25 6.83
C SER A 51 17.74 7.44 7.19
N LYS A 52 18.67 7.14 6.27
CA LYS A 52 20.11 7.36 6.50
C LYS A 52 20.43 8.83 6.78
N GLN A 53 19.86 9.74 6.00
CA GLN A 53 20.10 11.17 6.13
C GLN A 53 19.55 11.74 7.43
N ASN A 54 18.29 11.47 7.73
CA ASN A 54 17.61 12.06 8.89
C ASN A 54 18.11 11.46 10.20
N LEU A 55 18.21 10.14 10.27
CA LEU A 55 18.69 9.49 11.49
C LEU A 55 20.16 9.83 11.75
N GLY A 56 20.99 9.90 10.70
CA GLY A 56 22.38 10.31 10.83
C GLY A 56 22.53 11.74 11.34
N ALA A 57 21.66 12.67 10.92
CA ALA A 57 21.62 14.02 11.46
C ALA A 57 21.20 14.05 12.93
N SER A 58 20.09 13.38 13.28
CA SER A 58 19.59 13.32 14.65
C SER A 58 20.60 12.69 15.62
N LEU A 59 21.23 11.57 15.24
CA LEU A 59 22.23 10.93 16.08
C LEU A 59 23.50 11.79 16.25
N ARG A 60 23.86 12.58 15.24
CA ARG A 60 24.97 13.55 15.37
C ARG A 60 24.65 14.65 16.36
N ASP A 61 23.43 15.18 16.31
CA ASP A 61 22.99 16.23 17.25
C ASP A 61 22.95 15.70 18.69
N MET A 62 22.39 14.51 18.88
CA MET A 62 22.31 13.86 20.21
C MET A 62 23.69 13.49 20.79
N SER A 63 24.65 13.15 19.94
CA SER A 63 26.00 12.74 20.37
C SER A 63 26.99 13.90 20.51
N GLY A 64 26.54 15.16 20.43
CA GLY A 64 27.43 16.34 20.49
C GLY A 64 28.35 16.47 19.30
N GLY A 65 27.91 16.02 18.11
CA GLY A 65 28.65 16.18 16.85
C GLY A 65 29.44 14.93 16.42
N LEU A 66 29.42 13.82 17.17
CA LEU A 66 30.08 12.58 16.77
C LEU A 66 29.41 12.00 15.53
N THR A 67 30.19 11.56 14.55
CA THR A 67 29.69 10.88 13.37
C THR A 67 29.49 9.41 13.66
N ILE A 68 28.24 8.99 13.83
CA ILE A 68 27.88 7.59 13.98
C ILE A 68 27.72 6.97 12.59
N LYS A 69 28.42 5.86 12.34
CA LYS A 69 28.34 5.15 11.06
C LYS A 69 26.99 4.43 10.92
N THR A 70 25.99 5.13 10.38
CA THR A 70 24.64 4.58 10.08
C THR A 70 24.54 3.94 8.69
N PHE A 71 25.67 3.88 7.95
CA PHE A 71 25.68 3.53 6.52
C PHE A 71 25.74 2.03 6.24
N GLN A 72 26.19 1.23 7.18
CA GLN A 72 26.19 -0.22 7.00
C GLN A 72 24.77 -0.76 7.19
N MET A 73 24.33 -1.61 6.27
CA MET A 73 23.04 -2.30 6.38
C MET A 73 23.24 -3.57 7.22
N PRO A 74 22.78 -3.64 8.49
CA PRO A 74 22.83 -4.87 9.26
C PRO A 74 22.06 -5.99 8.55
N ALA A 75 22.44 -7.25 8.78
CA ALA A 75 21.73 -8.40 8.18
C ALA A 75 20.23 -8.38 8.51
N ALA A 76 19.86 -8.07 9.76
CA ALA A 76 18.47 -7.94 10.19
C ALA A 76 17.70 -6.86 9.40
N LEU A 77 18.35 -5.75 9.04
CA LEU A 77 17.75 -4.73 8.20
C LEU A 77 17.51 -5.23 6.77
N TYR A 78 18.45 -6.01 6.23
CA TYR A 78 18.29 -6.60 4.90
C TYR A 78 17.08 -7.53 4.82
N ASP A 79 16.89 -8.39 5.80
CA ASP A 79 15.73 -9.29 5.88
C ASP A 79 14.41 -8.52 5.99
N LYS A 80 14.36 -7.46 6.82
CA LYS A 80 13.19 -6.57 6.92
C LYS A 80 12.89 -5.87 5.59
N VAL A 81 13.91 -5.44 4.85
CA VAL A 81 13.77 -4.84 3.52
C VAL A 81 13.19 -5.83 2.52
N LEU A 82 13.67 -7.07 2.51
CA LEU A 82 13.14 -8.14 1.64
C LEU A 82 11.67 -8.43 1.95
N ALA A 83 11.32 -8.59 3.23
CA ALA A 83 9.94 -8.82 3.65
C ALA A 83 9.02 -7.67 3.27
N SER A 84 9.43 -6.42 3.51
CA SER A 84 8.68 -5.22 3.13
C SER A 84 8.52 -5.10 1.62
N THR A 85 9.54 -5.50 0.84
CA THR A 85 9.44 -5.51 -0.62
C THR A 85 8.38 -6.50 -1.08
N ALA A 86 8.38 -7.71 -0.54
CA ALA A 86 7.40 -8.75 -0.89
C ALA A 86 5.97 -8.31 -0.54
N GLU A 87 5.76 -7.73 0.64
CA GLU A 87 4.47 -7.19 1.08
C GLU A 87 3.98 -6.08 0.13
N ASN A 88 4.84 -5.11 -0.19
CA ASN A 88 4.50 -4.02 -1.11
C ASN A 88 4.13 -4.54 -2.50
N VAL A 89 4.87 -5.49 -3.04
CA VAL A 89 4.57 -6.13 -4.33
C VAL A 89 3.20 -6.80 -4.29
N ALA A 90 2.88 -7.53 -3.22
CA ALA A 90 1.58 -8.19 -3.07
C ALA A 90 0.44 -7.17 -3.00
N LEU A 91 0.59 -6.11 -2.22
CA LEU A 91 -0.39 -5.03 -2.10
C LEU A 91 -0.63 -4.30 -3.43
N ILE A 92 0.41 -3.96 -4.17
CA ILE A 92 0.31 -3.32 -5.48
C ILE A 92 -0.43 -4.24 -6.45
N LYS A 93 -0.10 -5.53 -6.49
CA LYS A 93 -0.78 -6.54 -7.35
C LYS A 93 -2.25 -6.73 -6.99
N SER A 94 -2.67 -6.48 -5.75
CA SER A 94 -4.07 -6.63 -5.33
C SER A 94 -4.99 -5.51 -5.85
N ILE A 95 -4.45 -4.37 -6.24
CA ILE A 95 -5.24 -3.20 -6.66
C ILE A 95 -6.12 -3.50 -7.89
N PRO A 96 -5.57 -4.06 -9.00
CA PRO A 96 -6.37 -4.32 -10.20
C PRO A 96 -7.43 -5.39 -10.00
N ALA A 97 -7.17 -6.43 -9.20
CA ALA A 97 -8.15 -7.49 -8.94
C ALA A 97 -9.39 -6.92 -8.25
N GLN A 98 -9.22 -6.15 -7.18
CA GLN A 98 -10.33 -5.55 -6.45
C GLN A 98 -11.12 -4.51 -7.27
N PHE A 99 -10.41 -3.77 -8.12
CA PHE A 99 -11.06 -2.82 -9.05
C PHE A 99 -11.90 -3.56 -10.09
N GLN A 100 -11.36 -4.64 -10.64
CA GLN A 100 -12.02 -5.48 -11.63
C GLN A 100 -13.31 -6.11 -11.09
N ASP A 101 -13.26 -6.69 -9.88
CA ASP A 101 -14.42 -7.31 -9.24
C ASP A 101 -15.57 -6.31 -9.06
N ARG A 102 -15.24 -5.07 -8.68
CA ARG A 102 -16.23 -4.00 -8.52
C ARG A 102 -16.84 -3.55 -9.86
N ILE A 103 -16.03 -3.37 -10.89
CA ILE A 103 -16.51 -3.03 -12.24
C ILE A 103 -17.44 -4.14 -12.76
N GLN A 104 -17.03 -5.39 -12.62
CA GLN A 104 -17.84 -6.53 -13.01
C GLN A 104 -19.20 -6.53 -12.31
N GLY A 105 -19.23 -6.25 -11.01
CA GLY A 105 -20.47 -6.12 -10.24
C GLY A 105 -21.38 -5.00 -10.76
N ILE A 106 -20.84 -3.83 -11.09
CA ILE A 106 -21.61 -2.70 -11.65
C ILE A 106 -22.23 -3.07 -12.98
N VAL A 107 -21.41 -3.57 -13.91
CA VAL A 107 -21.86 -3.91 -15.26
C VAL A 107 -22.92 -5.03 -15.24
N LEU A 108 -22.70 -6.09 -14.46
CA LEU A 108 -23.67 -7.19 -14.37
C LEU A 108 -24.99 -6.77 -13.73
N ARG A 109 -24.96 -5.93 -12.67
CA ARG A 109 -26.19 -5.38 -12.10
C ARG A 109 -26.95 -4.53 -13.11
N SER A 110 -26.28 -3.68 -13.86
CA SER A 110 -26.90 -2.88 -14.91
C SER A 110 -27.60 -3.74 -15.96
N ILE A 111 -26.94 -4.80 -16.41
CA ILE A 111 -27.56 -5.73 -17.39
C ILE A 111 -28.78 -6.42 -16.81
N GLN A 112 -28.74 -6.85 -15.56
CA GLN A 112 -29.84 -7.56 -14.88
C GLN A 112 -31.07 -6.66 -14.62
N SER A 113 -30.83 -5.36 -14.36
CA SER A 113 -31.90 -4.38 -14.11
C SER A 113 -32.53 -3.78 -15.39
N GLY A 114 -32.27 -4.37 -16.56
CA GLY A 114 -32.83 -3.90 -17.83
C GLY A 114 -32.11 -2.73 -18.48
N GLY A 115 -30.87 -2.49 -18.04
CA GLY A 115 -30.00 -1.47 -18.60
C GLY A 115 -30.13 -0.11 -17.89
N GLN A 116 -29.28 0.13 -16.91
CA GLN A 116 -29.01 1.50 -16.48
C GLN A 116 -28.36 2.24 -17.66
N GLY A 117 -28.73 3.49 -17.86
CA GLY A 117 -28.12 4.28 -18.94
C GLY A 117 -26.59 4.33 -18.79
N ALA A 118 -25.89 4.39 -19.93
CA ALA A 118 -24.41 4.41 -19.95
C ALA A 118 -23.81 5.50 -19.03
N GLY A 119 -24.53 6.60 -18.81
CA GLY A 119 -24.13 7.67 -17.90
C GLY A 119 -24.02 7.21 -16.43
N GLN A 120 -25.02 6.46 -15.93
CA GLN A 120 -24.98 5.96 -14.55
C GLN A 120 -23.83 4.98 -14.31
N ILE A 121 -23.61 4.07 -15.29
CA ILE A 121 -22.45 3.14 -15.22
C ILE A 121 -21.13 3.93 -15.19
N PHE A 122 -21.01 4.96 -16.02
CA PHE A 122 -19.83 5.81 -16.06
C PHE A 122 -19.59 6.53 -14.73
N ASP A 123 -20.61 7.09 -14.12
CA ASP A 123 -20.53 7.79 -12.83
C ASP A 123 -20.13 6.83 -11.69
N GLU A 124 -20.70 5.62 -11.66
CA GLU A 124 -20.32 4.60 -10.71
C GLU A 124 -18.84 4.17 -10.88
N ILE A 125 -18.37 4.00 -12.12
CA ILE A 125 -16.97 3.67 -12.42
C ILE A 125 -16.04 4.83 -12.06
N GLN A 126 -16.45 6.08 -12.30
CA GLN A 126 -15.68 7.25 -11.85
C GLN A 126 -15.55 7.29 -10.32
N GLY A 127 -16.60 7.00 -9.60
CA GLY A 127 -16.57 6.87 -8.14
C GLY A 127 -15.56 5.80 -7.68
N LEU A 128 -15.50 4.65 -8.37
CA LEU A 128 -14.51 3.61 -8.10
C LEU A 128 -13.06 4.06 -8.35
N ASN A 129 -12.82 4.87 -9.37
CA ASN A 129 -11.48 5.41 -9.64
C ASN A 129 -10.97 6.23 -8.45
N GLN A 130 -11.83 7.04 -7.83
CA GLN A 130 -11.46 7.81 -6.64
C GLN A 130 -11.18 6.91 -5.44
N VAL A 131 -12.00 5.89 -5.20
CA VAL A 131 -11.77 4.88 -4.14
C VAL A 131 -10.45 4.15 -4.38
N THR A 132 -10.16 3.77 -5.62
CA THR A 132 -8.91 3.06 -5.97
C THR A 132 -7.69 3.96 -5.77
N ARG A 133 -7.77 5.25 -6.13
CA ARG A 133 -6.72 6.24 -5.85
C ARG A 133 -6.47 6.41 -4.37
N ASN A 134 -7.55 6.54 -3.58
CA ASN A 134 -7.45 6.70 -2.13
C ASN A 134 -6.82 5.45 -1.50
N ARG A 135 -7.19 4.25 -1.95
CA ARG A 135 -6.58 2.99 -1.51
C ARG A 135 -5.10 2.92 -1.87
N ALA A 136 -4.73 3.26 -3.10
CA ALA A 136 -3.33 3.27 -3.51
C ALA A 136 -2.50 4.27 -2.70
N LYS A 137 -3.07 5.47 -2.42
CA LYS A 137 -2.44 6.48 -1.56
C LYS A 137 -2.27 5.97 -0.12
N LEU A 138 -3.32 5.32 0.43
CA LEU A 138 -3.26 4.74 1.77
C LEU A 138 -2.17 3.67 1.88
N ILE A 139 -2.11 2.74 0.92
CA ILE A 139 -1.07 1.72 0.85
C ILE A 139 0.31 2.38 0.79
N ALA A 140 0.50 3.36 -0.08
CA ALA A 140 1.79 4.04 -0.23
C ALA A 140 2.24 4.72 1.07
N VAL A 141 1.34 5.43 1.74
CA VAL A 141 1.62 6.13 3.01
C VAL A 141 1.91 5.12 4.13
N ASP A 142 1.06 4.11 4.29
CA ASP A 142 1.19 3.10 5.35
C ASP A 142 2.50 2.30 5.18
N GLN A 143 2.77 1.82 3.99
CA GLN A 143 3.99 1.05 3.71
C GLN A 143 5.26 1.90 3.85
N THR A 144 5.23 3.16 3.40
CA THR A 144 6.36 4.08 3.60
C THR A 144 6.64 4.28 5.09
N ARG A 145 5.61 4.47 5.92
CA ARG A 145 5.76 4.63 7.36
C ARG A 145 6.31 3.36 8.02
N LYS A 146 5.76 2.20 7.71
CA LYS A 146 6.22 0.91 8.24
C LYS A 146 7.69 0.64 7.92
N ILE A 147 8.09 0.83 6.66
CA ILE A 147 9.47 0.64 6.22
C ILE A 147 10.39 1.63 6.91
N THR A 148 10.01 2.91 6.99
CA THR A 148 10.81 3.95 7.66
C THR A 148 11.02 3.61 9.12
N SER A 149 9.96 3.22 9.84
CA SER A 149 10.03 2.83 11.25
C SER A 149 10.96 1.63 11.45
N ALA A 150 10.78 0.58 10.65
CA ALA A 150 11.61 -0.62 10.74
C ALA A 150 13.09 -0.33 10.44
N MET A 151 13.38 0.50 9.44
CA MET A 151 14.76 0.87 9.10
C MET A 151 15.41 1.74 10.18
N ASN A 152 14.67 2.67 10.75
CA ASN A 152 15.17 3.53 11.83
C ASN A 152 15.44 2.72 13.09
N GLU A 153 14.53 1.80 13.45
CA GLU A 153 14.70 0.90 14.59
C GLU A 153 16.00 0.09 14.48
N GLU A 154 16.23 -0.57 13.35
CA GLU A 154 17.44 -1.39 13.17
C GLU A 154 18.72 -0.55 13.16
N ARG A 155 18.67 0.66 12.61
CA ARG A 155 19.83 1.56 12.64
C ARG A 155 20.11 2.14 14.03
N MET A 156 19.06 2.45 14.79
CA MET A 156 19.21 2.88 16.18
C MET A 156 19.82 1.75 17.03
N LYS A 157 19.35 0.52 16.86
CA LYS A 157 19.96 -0.66 17.51
C LYS A 157 21.43 -0.84 17.14
N ALA A 158 21.76 -0.74 15.85
CA ALA A 158 23.13 -0.82 15.37
C ALA A 158 24.03 0.32 15.87
N ALA A 159 23.45 1.49 16.16
CA ALA A 159 24.14 2.63 16.76
C ALA A 159 24.25 2.54 18.31
N GLY A 160 23.72 1.47 18.93
CA GLY A 160 23.76 1.25 20.37
C GLY A 160 22.69 1.98 21.17
N VAL A 161 21.67 2.54 20.49
CA VAL A 161 20.50 3.14 21.16
C VAL A 161 19.66 2.03 21.76
N LYS A 162 19.39 2.11 23.05
CA LYS A 162 18.65 1.08 23.80
C LYS A 162 17.24 1.50 24.16
N GLN A 163 16.98 2.79 24.27
CA GLN A 163 15.71 3.34 24.75
C GLN A 163 15.26 4.49 23.88
N PHE A 164 13.97 4.75 23.89
CA PHE A 164 13.35 5.91 23.22
C PHE A 164 12.28 6.50 24.11
N GLU A 165 12.08 7.81 24.01
CA GLU A 165 10.97 8.53 24.63
C GLU A 165 9.79 8.56 23.67
N TRP A 166 8.61 8.22 24.19
CA TRP A 166 7.38 8.35 23.43
C TRP A 166 6.92 9.80 23.44
N ILE A 167 6.82 10.41 22.26
CA ILE A 167 6.32 11.76 22.11
C ILE A 167 5.01 11.74 21.34
N HIS A 168 3.95 12.22 21.96
CA HIS A 168 2.65 12.36 21.33
C HIS A 168 2.68 13.52 20.33
N SER A 169 2.30 13.27 19.06
CA SER A 169 2.40 14.24 17.97
C SER A 169 1.40 15.39 18.06
N SER A 170 0.45 15.36 19.02
CA SER A 170 -0.65 16.33 19.18
C SER A 170 -1.46 16.59 17.90
N GLY A 171 -1.30 15.72 16.87
CA GLY A 171 -1.96 15.82 15.58
C GLY A 171 -3.27 15.04 15.58
N GLY A 172 -4.37 15.74 15.40
CA GLY A 172 -5.71 15.14 15.27
C GLY A 172 -6.71 15.69 16.28
N ALA A 173 -7.99 15.70 15.90
CA ALA A 173 -9.07 16.20 16.76
C ALA A 173 -9.35 15.27 17.95
N GLU A 174 -9.10 13.97 17.79
CA GLU A 174 -9.28 12.94 18.81
C GLU A 174 -8.04 12.03 18.88
N PRO A 175 -7.07 12.37 19.74
CA PRO A 175 -5.90 11.53 19.94
C PRO A 175 -6.29 10.23 20.65
N ARG A 176 -5.68 9.11 20.25
CA ARG A 176 -5.89 7.83 20.92
C ARG A 176 -5.44 7.90 22.37
N SER A 177 -6.26 7.41 23.29
CA SER A 177 -6.04 7.53 24.75
C SER A 177 -4.69 6.94 25.18
N LEU A 178 -4.28 5.79 24.63
CA LEU A 178 -2.99 5.16 24.92
C LEU A 178 -1.79 5.99 24.43
N HIS A 179 -1.91 6.68 23.29
CA HIS A 179 -0.85 7.55 22.80
C HIS A 179 -0.60 8.75 23.71
N VAL A 180 -1.68 9.33 24.27
CA VAL A 180 -1.60 10.43 25.25
C VAL A 180 -1.03 9.92 26.57
N LYS A 181 -1.44 8.73 27.01
CA LYS A 181 -0.96 8.12 28.26
C LYS A 181 0.54 7.89 28.27
N TYR A 182 1.11 7.51 27.13
CA TYR A 182 2.54 7.22 27.02
C TYR A 182 3.41 8.47 26.74
N ASP A 183 2.82 9.63 26.60
CA ASP A 183 3.56 10.86 26.32
C ASP A 183 4.60 11.16 27.40
N GLY A 184 5.86 11.32 27.02
CA GLY A 184 7.00 11.49 27.91
C GLY A 184 7.53 10.20 28.56
N GLU A 185 6.92 9.03 28.31
CA GLU A 185 7.39 7.77 28.87
C GLU A 185 8.58 7.20 28.08
N ILE A 186 9.52 6.54 28.79
CA ILE A 186 10.72 5.93 28.20
C ILE A 186 10.50 4.43 28.08
N PHE A 187 10.71 3.91 26.89
CA PHE A 187 10.59 2.48 26.56
C PHE A 187 11.90 1.89 26.03
N ASP A 188 12.11 0.63 26.30
CA ASP A 188 13.20 -0.11 25.67
C ASP A 188 12.89 -0.33 24.17
N LEU A 189 13.89 -0.10 23.33
CA LEU A 189 13.74 -0.24 21.86
C LEU A 189 13.39 -1.67 21.45
N ASP A 190 13.79 -2.67 22.24
CA ASP A 190 13.49 -4.09 22.01
C ASP A 190 12.11 -4.51 22.56
N LYS A 191 11.48 -3.68 23.37
CA LYS A 191 10.17 -3.95 23.99
C LYS A 191 9.26 -2.73 23.90
N PRO A 192 8.87 -2.33 22.69
CA PRO A 192 7.95 -1.19 22.52
C PRO A 192 6.59 -1.52 23.14
N PRO A 193 5.85 -0.51 23.60
CA PRO A 193 4.52 -0.71 24.17
C PRO A 193 3.55 -1.27 23.11
N ILE A 194 2.68 -2.19 23.53
CA ILE A 194 1.63 -2.72 22.68
C ILE A 194 0.49 -1.72 22.62
N ILE A 195 0.16 -1.23 21.42
CA ILE A 195 -0.89 -0.25 21.17
C ILE A 195 -2.06 -0.92 20.45
N ASP A 196 -2.55 -2.04 21.00
CA ASP A 196 -3.76 -2.67 20.49
C ASP A 196 -4.97 -2.06 21.20
N GLU A 197 -5.51 -1.01 20.61
CA GLU A 197 -6.90 -0.60 20.86
C GLU A 197 -7.79 -1.45 19.94
N LYS A 198 -8.49 -2.43 20.54
CA LYS A 198 -9.60 -3.12 19.90
C LYS A 198 -10.79 -2.20 19.73
#